data_de5d8113352323364b6c0b1c7ec14312
#
_entry.id   de5d8113352323364b6c0b1c7ec14312
#
_cell.length_a   1.000
_cell.length_b   1.000
_cell.length_c   1.000
_cell.angle_alpha   90.00
_cell.angle_beta   90.00
_cell.angle_gamma   90.00
#
_symmetry.space_group_name_H-M   'P 1'
#
loop_
_entity.id
_entity.type
_entity.pdbx_description
1 polymer ?
#
loop_
_entity_poly.entity_id
_entity_poly.type
_entity_poly.pdbx_seq_one_letter_code
_entity_poly.pdbx_strand_id
1 'polypeptide(L)'
;MNIGITWKVLRAAGDLARHDQWARPQLESVQANELRRLREFAYARSPFYRKFHQGKMDRPLSDLPVLTKAQLMEDFDELVTDRTVRLDAVRAHLGGGGDSRRYLGRYWVNATSGSSGQPGIFLFDENEWVKVLASFARAHEWAGVHISLTHRMRMASVASVSPWHMSSQVGATLSSWWMPALRLAASEPIGEIVSRLNAWRPEMLVAYASMARVLAEEQLAGRLNIHPHLIFTSSEVLTQETRRRAEQAWGHPPFDQYGATEVGDIAAEHSVCRHRHTLEDLLIVEVVDERHRPVPPGEYGAKLLVTSLFSRTQPLIRYELNDSVRLGAAQDSCGLPFAILEGIQGRTEDVLSLPTAAGASVDIQPLVFHRILDLLPVSGWQVAQDAPDRLTVLLSGSSDGIPESALAQRMKQALAAEGVGELQVSILKSAVIPKNASGKSPLIKAYRHQGATSRIG
;
A
#
# COMPACT_ATOMS: atom_id res chain seq x y z
N MET A 1 -1.92 27.15 -0.67
CA MET A 1 -3.04 26.20 -0.98
C MET A 1 -3.70 26.64 -2.28
N ASN A 2 -3.87 25.73 -3.23
CA ASN A 2 -4.62 26.03 -4.46
C ASN A 2 -6.12 25.81 -4.15
N ILE A 3 -6.83 26.92 -3.83
CA ILE A 3 -8.27 26.91 -3.47
C ILE A 3 -9.09 26.14 -4.53
N GLY A 4 -8.70 26.25 -5.81
CA GLY A 4 -9.37 25.55 -6.90
C GLY A 4 -9.32 24.03 -6.79
N ILE A 5 -8.18 23.45 -6.38
CA ILE A 5 -8.07 22.00 -6.26
C ILE A 5 -8.86 21.49 -5.05
N THR A 6 -8.90 22.25 -3.95
CA THR A 6 -9.65 21.87 -2.75
C THR A 6 -11.15 21.77 -3.07
N TRP A 7 -11.72 22.73 -3.78
CA TRP A 7 -13.12 22.67 -4.20
C TRP A 7 -13.41 21.48 -5.13
N LYS A 8 -12.50 21.18 -6.05
CA LYS A 8 -12.63 20.00 -6.93
C LYS A 8 -12.61 18.71 -6.13
N VAL A 9 -11.73 18.60 -5.13
CA VAL A 9 -11.63 17.42 -4.26
C VAL A 9 -12.90 17.26 -3.42
N LEU A 10 -13.39 18.34 -2.78
CA LEU A 10 -14.64 18.29 -1.98
C LEU A 10 -15.83 17.86 -2.83
N ARG A 11 -15.94 18.40 -4.06
CA ARG A 11 -16.98 18.00 -4.99
C ARG A 11 -16.87 16.53 -5.37
N ALA A 12 -15.66 16.08 -5.74
CA ALA A 12 -15.42 14.68 -6.11
C ALA A 12 -15.68 13.74 -4.93
N ALA A 13 -15.30 14.11 -3.70
CA ALA A 13 -15.61 13.33 -2.50
C ALA A 13 -17.11 13.23 -2.26
N GLY A 14 -17.86 14.35 -2.42
CA GLY A 14 -19.32 14.34 -2.34
C GLY A 14 -19.99 13.51 -3.45
N ASP A 15 -19.40 13.44 -4.66
CA ASP A 15 -19.85 12.53 -5.71
C ASP A 15 -19.65 11.08 -5.29
N LEU A 16 -18.47 10.73 -4.75
CA LEU A 16 -18.14 9.38 -4.27
C LEU A 16 -19.05 8.97 -3.09
N ALA A 17 -19.36 9.88 -2.14
CA ALA A 17 -20.26 9.60 -1.04
C ALA A 17 -21.69 9.23 -1.51
N ARG A 18 -22.14 9.79 -2.65
CA ARG A 18 -23.42 9.36 -3.24
C ARG A 18 -23.37 7.95 -3.82
N HIS A 19 -22.19 7.50 -4.28
CA HIS A 19 -22.01 6.14 -4.76
C HIS A 19 -22.10 5.10 -3.64
N ASP A 20 -21.88 5.48 -2.39
CA ASP A 20 -22.03 4.60 -1.23
C ASP A 20 -23.49 4.11 -1.06
N GLN A 21 -24.45 4.84 -1.64
CA GLN A 21 -25.88 4.51 -1.62
C GLN A 21 -26.35 3.73 -2.87
N TRP A 22 -25.46 3.38 -3.78
CA TRP A 22 -25.84 2.66 -4.98
C TRP A 22 -26.25 1.22 -4.67
N ALA A 23 -27.17 0.67 -5.48
CA ALA A 23 -27.36 -0.75 -5.51
C ALA A 23 -26.23 -1.43 -6.30
N ARG A 24 -25.89 -2.67 -5.96
CA ARG A 24 -24.86 -3.43 -6.65
C ARG A 24 -25.01 -3.46 -8.20
N PRO A 25 -26.21 -3.68 -8.78
CA PRO A 25 -26.37 -3.65 -10.24
C PRO A 25 -26.07 -2.28 -10.85
N GLN A 26 -26.33 -1.17 -10.12
CA GLN A 26 -26.00 0.18 -10.58
C GLN A 26 -24.48 0.37 -10.64
N LEU A 27 -23.76 -0.04 -9.59
CA LEU A 27 -22.31 0.00 -9.55
C LEU A 27 -21.69 -0.79 -10.72
N GLU A 28 -22.15 -2.01 -10.96
CA GLU A 28 -21.68 -2.86 -12.05
C GLU A 28 -21.93 -2.24 -13.43
N SER A 29 -23.09 -1.64 -13.62
CA SER A 29 -23.41 -0.94 -14.87
C SER A 29 -22.51 0.26 -15.12
N VAL A 30 -22.26 1.09 -14.09
CA VAL A 30 -21.34 2.23 -14.20
C VAL A 30 -19.92 1.75 -14.46
N GLN A 31 -19.45 0.75 -13.73
CA GLN A 31 -18.13 0.16 -13.87
C GLN A 31 -17.92 -0.37 -15.31
N ALA A 32 -18.89 -1.10 -15.86
CA ALA A 32 -18.82 -1.60 -17.23
C ALA A 32 -18.77 -0.48 -18.27
N ASN A 33 -19.51 0.60 -18.07
CA ASN A 33 -19.50 1.77 -18.96
C ASN A 33 -18.16 2.51 -18.89
N GLU A 34 -17.62 2.75 -17.70
CA GLU A 34 -16.33 3.43 -17.55
C GLU A 34 -15.16 2.57 -18.07
N LEU A 35 -15.23 1.24 -17.89
CA LEU A 35 -14.25 0.32 -18.48
C LEU A 35 -14.27 0.39 -20.01
N ARG A 36 -15.44 0.40 -20.63
CA ARG A 36 -15.56 0.54 -22.09
C ARG A 36 -14.93 1.85 -22.57
N ARG A 37 -15.29 2.98 -21.93
CA ARG A 37 -14.72 4.31 -22.24
C ARG A 37 -13.22 4.37 -22.07
N LEU A 38 -12.69 3.73 -21.00
CA LEU A 38 -11.26 3.63 -20.77
C LEU A 38 -10.56 2.88 -21.89
N ARG A 39 -11.10 1.72 -22.27
CA ARG A 39 -10.51 0.87 -23.33
C ARG A 39 -10.51 1.58 -24.68
N GLU A 40 -11.63 2.20 -25.07
CA GLU A 40 -11.75 2.99 -26.30
C GLU A 40 -10.73 4.14 -26.31
N PHE A 41 -10.63 4.88 -25.19
CA PHE A 41 -9.68 5.98 -25.06
C PHE A 41 -8.23 5.50 -25.13
N ALA A 42 -7.87 4.46 -24.38
CA ALA A 42 -6.51 3.90 -24.38
C ALA A 42 -6.12 3.39 -25.78
N TYR A 43 -7.00 2.66 -26.45
CA TYR A 43 -6.78 2.17 -27.81
C TYR A 43 -6.58 3.30 -28.81
N ALA A 44 -7.36 4.38 -28.71
CA ALA A 44 -7.27 5.52 -29.62
C ALA A 44 -6.03 6.38 -29.38
N ARG A 45 -5.59 6.57 -28.13
CA ARG A 45 -4.60 7.55 -27.72
C ARG A 45 -3.22 7.00 -27.41
N SER A 46 -3.11 5.72 -27.03
CA SER A 46 -1.84 5.06 -26.70
C SER A 46 -1.41 4.11 -27.81
N PRO A 47 -0.26 4.35 -28.48
CA PRO A 47 0.30 3.39 -29.42
C PRO A 47 0.54 2.01 -28.82
N PHE A 48 0.96 1.95 -27.55
CA PHE A 48 1.11 0.71 -26.80
C PHE A 48 -0.21 -0.08 -26.74
N TYR A 49 -1.30 0.51 -26.26
CA TYR A 49 -2.59 -0.18 -26.12
C TYR A 49 -3.20 -0.56 -27.47
N ARG A 50 -2.93 0.19 -28.53
CA ARG A 50 -3.36 -0.18 -29.88
C ARG A 50 -2.74 -1.50 -30.33
N LYS A 51 -1.48 -1.74 -30.01
CA LYS A 51 -0.80 -3.01 -30.28
C LYS A 51 -1.22 -4.10 -29.29
N PHE A 52 -1.18 -3.77 -28.00
CA PHE A 52 -1.37 -4.68 -26.89
C PHE A 52 -2.79 -5.27 -26.83
N HIS A 53 -3.80 -4.47 -27.21
CA HIS A 53 -5.21 -4.89 -27.27
C HIS A 53 -5.73 -5.12 -28.70
N GLN A 54 -4.84 -5.22 -29.69
CA GLN A 54 -5.25 -5.48 -31.08
C GLN A 54 -6.05 -6.77 -31.19
N GLY A 55 -7.24 -6.69 -31.83
CA GLY A 55 -8.14 -7.82 -32.00
C GLY A 55 -8.84 -8.30 -30.72
N LYS A 56 -8.78 -7.51 -29.62
CA LYS A 56 -9.35 -7.89 -28.32
C LYS A 56 -10.35 -6.86 -27.77
N MET A 57 -10.74 -5.86 -28.55
CA MET A 57 -11.62 -4.79 -28.03
C MET A 57 -12.98 -5.28 -27.57
N ASP A 58 -13.51 -6.34 -28.17
CA ASP A 58 -14.79 -6.95 -27.80
C ASP A 58 -14.66 -8.11 -26.80
N ARG A 59 -13.44 -8.42 -26.35
CA ARG A 59 -13.22 -9.49 -25.38
C ARG A 59 -13.52 -9.00 -23.95
N PRO A 60 -13.97 -9.89 -23.05
CA PRO A 60 -14.10 -9.55 -21.64
C PRO A 60 -12.75 -9.12 -21.04
N LEU A 61 -12.79 -8.39 -19.91
CA LEU A 61 -11.59 -7.89 -19.26
C LEU A 61 -10.60 -9.00 -18.90
N SER A 62 -11.12 -10.15 -18.42
CA SER A 62 -10.33 -11.33 -18.05
C SER A 62 -9.48 -11.91 -19.18
N ASP A 63 -9.87 -11.69 -20.44
CA ASP A 63 -9.17 -12.21 -21.62
C ASP A 63 -8.08 -11.24 -22.13
N LEU A 64 -8.01 -10.04 -21.56
CA LEU A 64 -6.98 -9.08 -21.95
C LEU A 64 -5.63 -9.46 -21.31
N PRO A 65 -4.52 -9.16 -22.00
CA PRO A 65 -3.20 -9.40 -21.43
C PRO A 65 -3.00 -8.57 -20.17
N VAL A 66 -2.18 -9.08 -19.27
CA VAL A 66 -1.79 -8.41 -18.03
C VAL A 66 -0.64 -7.45 -18.32
N LEU A 67 -0.76 -6.23 -17.83
CA LEU A 67 0.28 -5.21 -17.92
C LEU A 67 1.19 -5.32 -16.70
N THR A 68 2.43 -5.71 -16.90
CA THR A 68 3.42 -5.75 -15.82
C THR A 68 4.15 -4.41 -15.65
N LYS A 69 4.73 -4.19 -14.48
CA LYS A 69 5.59 -3.02 -14.22
C LYS A 69 6.77 -2.93 -15.21
N ALA A 70 7.37 -4.07 -15.55
CA ALA A 70 8.48 -4.11 -16.48
C ALA A 70 8.06 -3.60 -17.86
N GLN A 71 6.96 -4.13 -18.42
CA GLN A 71 6.41 -3.67 -19.71
C GLN A 71 6.00 -2.20 -19.68
N LEU A 72 5.35 -1.76 -18.58
CA LEU A 72 4.97 -0.35 -18.41
C LEU A 72 6.19 0.57 -18.50
N MET A 73 7.30 0.21 -17.85
CA MET A 73 8.51 1.03 -17.83
C MET A 73 9.31 0.94 -19.14
N GLU A 74 9.30 -0.21 -19.80
CA GLU A 74 9.92 -0.42 -21.12
C GLU A 74 9.19 0.36 -22.21
N ASP A 75 7.88 0.26 -22.24
CA ASP A 75 7.02 0.89 -23.25
C ASP A 75 6.44 2.24 -22.78
N PHE A 76 7.01 2.87 -21.76
CA PHE A 76 6.48 4.06 -21.10
C PHE A 76 6.08 5.16 -22.10
N ASP A 77 6.97 5.49 -23.02
CA ASP A 77 6.78 6.53 -24.01
C ASP A 77 5.64 6.23 -25.02
N GLU A 78 5.39 4.96 -25.30
CA GLU A 78 4.28 4.54 -26.15
C GLU A 78 2.98 4.35 -25.36
N LEU A 79 3.08 4.05 -24.07
CA LEU A 79 1.93 3.82 -23.18
C LEU A 79 1.24 5.13 -22.78
N VAL A 80 2.02 6.16 -22.41
CA VAL A 80 1.48 7.48 -22.01
C VAL A 80 0.77 8.13 -23.19
N THR A 81 -0.42 8.68 -22.94
CA THR A 81 -1.29 9.24 -24.01
C THR A 81 -0.85 10.61 -24.50
N ASP A 82 -0.13 11.38 -23.67
CA ASP A 82 0.49 12.65 -24.09
C ASP A 82 1.86 12.39 -24.73
N ARG A 83 1.94 12.61 -26.03
CA ARG A 83 3.14 12.35 -26.82
C ARG A 83 4.32 13.29 -26.52
N THR A 84 4.11 14.36 -25.74
CA THR A 84 5.17 15.26 -25.27
C THR A 84 5.90 14.73 -24.03
N VAL A 85 5.34 13.75 -23.35
CA VAL A 85 5.94 13.12 -22.18
C VAL A 85 6.93 12.04 -22.59
N ARG A 86 8.13 12.09 -22.02
CA ARG A 86 9.20 11.10 -22.25
C ARG A 86 9.77 10.63 -20.92
N LEU A 87 10.03 9.34 -20.78
CA LEU A 87 10.52 8.73 -19.55
C LEU A 87 11.82 9.39 -19.06
N ASP A 88 12.78 9.62 -19.96
CA ASP A 88 14.06 10.21 -19.56
C ASP A 88 13.90 11.65 -19.06
N ALA A 89 12.99 12.43 -19.66
CA ALA A 89 12.70 13.78 -19.18
C ALA A 89 11.96 13.76 -17.80
N VAL A 90 11.07 12.78 -17.58
CA VAL A 90 10.42 12.59 -16.27
C VAL A 90 11.47 12.17 -15.23
N ARG A 91 12.39 11.26 -15.56
CA ARG A 91 13.50 10.87 -14.67
C ARG A 91 14.41 12.05 -14.32
N ALA A 92 14.74 12.88 -15.32
CA ALA A 92 15.52 14.10 -15.10
C ALA A 92 14.78 15.07 -14.14
N HIS A 93 13.46 15.22 -14.31
CA HIS A 93 12.62 16.02 -13.39
C HIS A 93 12.65 15.49 -11.96
N LEU A 94 12.56 14.15 -11.78
CA LEU A 94 12.66 13.52 -10.45
C LEU A 94 14.04 13.72 -9.81
N GLY A 95 15.12 13.72 -10.59
CA GLY A 95 16.50 13.92 -10.10
C GLY A 95 16.90 15.38 -9.91
N GLY A 96 16.20 16.31 -10.54
CA GLY A 96 16.64 17.69 -10.68
C GLY A 96 16.43 18.61 -9.47
N GLY A 97 15.87 18.15 -8.34
CA GLY A 97 15.65 18.98 -7.14
C GLY A 97 14.79 20.25 -7.38
N GLY A 98 14.15 20.35 -8.54
CA GLY A 98 13.43 21.53 -8.97
C GLY A 98 12.21 21.83 -8.10
N ASP A 99 11.96 23.12 -7.89
CA ASP A 99 10.87 23.68 -7.05
C ASP A 99 9.45 23.35 -7.60
N SER A 100 9.36 22.81 -8.80
CA SER A 100 8.11 22.47 -9.47
C SER A 100 7.68 21.03 -9.13
N ARG A 101 6.67 20.90 -8.27
CA ARG A 101 6.03 19.61 -7.94
C ARG A 101 5.29 18.98 -9.13
N ARG A 102 5.15 19.71 -10.26
CA ARG A 102 4.42 19.27 -11.45
C ARG A 102 5.36 19.21 -12.66
N TYR A 103 5.47 18.04 -13.24
CA TYR A 103 6.15 17.88 -14.51
C TYR A 103 5.35 18.59 -15.62
N LEU A 104 6.03 19.37 -16.47
CA LEU A 104 5.44 20.27 -17.48
C LEU A 104 4.38 21.24 -16.89
N GLY A 105 4.43 21.55 -15.58
CA GLY A 105 3.45 22.41 -14.91
C GLY A 105 2.05 21.79 -14.74
N ARG A 106 1.82 20.55 -15.20
CA ARG A 106 0.47 19.94 -15.27
C ARG A 106 0.37 18.54 -14.66
N TYR A 107 1.45 17.75 -14.61
CA TYR A 107 1.40 16.38 -14.13
C TYR A 107 1.99 16.22 -12.74
N TRP A 108 1.28 15.55 -11.85
CA TRP A 108 1.85 14.97 -10.64
C TRP A 108 2.60 13.70 -11.04
N VAL A 109 3.84 13.58 -10.56
CA VAL A 109 4.68 12.43 -10.81
C VAL A 109 4.89 11.70 -9.51
N ASN A 110 4.48 10.45 -9.43
CA ASN A 110 4.72 9.58 -8.29
C ASN A 110 5.68 8.46 -8.70
N ALA A 111 6.58 8.11 -7.79
CA ALA A 111 7.52 7.02 -7.98
C ALA A 111 7.43 6.01 -6.83
N THR A 112 7.48 4.72 -7.17
CA THR A 112 7.57 3.66 -6.16
C THR A 112 8.96 3.63 -5.55
N SER A 113 9.12 3.05 -4.35
CA SER A 113 10.41 2.97 -3.64
C SER A 113 11.48 2.12 -4.33
N GLY A 114 11.14 1.40 -5.41
CA GLY A 114 12.11 0.65 -6.21
C GLY A 114 12.72 -0.57 -5.51
N SER A 115 12.02 -1.20 -4.58
CA SER A 115 12.48 -2.42 -3.88
C SER A 115 12.92 -3.54 -4.83
N SER A 116 12.38 -3.57 -6.04
CA SER A 116 12.69 -4.54 -7.11
C SER A 116 13.77 -4.09 -8.10
N GLY A 117 14.48 -2.97 -7.83
CA GLY A 117 15.59 -2.45 -8.67
C GLY A 117 15.24 -1.19 -9.46
N GLN A 118 14.15 -1.15 -10.20
CA GLN A 118 13.72 0.07 -10.90
C GLN A 118 12.42 0.62 -10.32
N PRO A 119 12.36 1.94 -9.95
CA PRO A 119 11.12 2.58 -9.53
C PRO A 119 10.10 2.58 -10.67
N GLY A 120 8.85 2.23 -10.38
CA GLY A 120 7.74 2.53 -11.27
C GLY A 120 7.43 4.03 -11.21
N ILE A 121 7.14 4.65 -12.35
CA ILE A 121 6.82 6.07 -12.46
C ILE A 121 5.40 6.22 -12.97
N PHE A 122 4.59 6.99 -12.25
CA PHE A 122 3.17 7.18 -12.51
C PHE A 122 2.81 8.65 -12.58
N LEU A 123 2.04 9.00 -13.60
CA LEU A 123 1.66 10.36 -13.94
C LEU A 123 0.16 10.54 -13.77
N PHE A 124 -0.22 11.64 -13.16
CA PHE A 124 -1.61 12.03 -12.98
C PHE A 124 -1.80 13.48 -13.45
N ASP A 125 -2.78 13.72 -14.30
CA ASP A 125 -3.23 15.08 -14.56
C ASP A 125 -4.06 15.63 -13.37
N GLU A 126 -4.56 16.86 -13.46
CA GLU A 126 -5.27 17.47 -12.36
C GLU A 126 -6.60 16.73 -12.03
N ASN A 127 -7.31 16.24 -13.03
CA ASN A 127 -8.58 15.54 -12.80
C ASN A 127 -8.35 14.17 -12.18
N GLU A 128 -7.34 13.47 -12.64
CA GLU A 128 -6.91 12.18 -12.10
C GLU A 128 -6.40 12.33 -10.66
N TRP A 129 -5.58 13.37 -10.41
CA TRP A 129 -5.08 13.67 -9.07
C TRP A 129 -6.21 14.03 -8.10
N VAL A 130 -7.22 14.75 -8.55
CA VAL A 130 -8.44 15.02 -7.77
C VAL A 130 -9.16 13.72 -7.41
N LYS A 131 -9.24 12.74 -8.32
CA LYS A 131 -9.83 11.41 -8.01
C LYS A 131 -9.02 10.64 -6.97
N VAL A 132 -7.68 10.67 -7.09
CA VAL A 132 -6.78 10.10 -6.08
C VAL A 132 -7.02 10.76 -4.72
N LEU A 133 -7.06 12.09 -4.64
CA LEU A 133 -7.31 12.80 -3.38
C LEU A 133 -8.70 12.52 -2.81
N ALA A 134 -9.71 12.38 -3.68
CA ALA A 134 -11.08 12.07 -3.27
C ALA A 134 -11.19 10.63 -2.74
N SER A 135 -10.41 9.65 -3.22
CA SER A 135 -10.37 8.31 -2.65
C SER A 135 -9.88 8.33 -1.20
N PHE A 136 -8.81 9.08 -0.90
CA PHE A 136 -8.33 9.28 0.47
C PHE A 136 -9.37 10.04 1.34
N ALA A 137 -10.03 11.06 0.79
CA ALA A 137 -11.06 11.78 1.52
C ALA A 137 -12.24 10.87 1.89
N ARG A 138 -12.69 9.99 0.96
CA ARG A 138 -13.72 8.97 1.24
C ARG A 138 -13.27 8.00 2.35
N ALA A 139 -12.03 7.49 2.29
CA ALA A 139 -11.50 6.63 3.34
C ALA A 139 -11.56 7.29 4.72
N HIS A 140 -11.24 8.57 4.79
CA HIS A 140 -11.38 9.35 6.01
C HIS A 140 -12.85 9.52 6.44
N GLU A 141 -13.76 9.77 5.50
CA GLU A 141 -15.21 9.90 5.78
C GLU A 141 -15.77 8.56 6.30
N TRP A 142 -15.39 7.43 5.71
CA TRP A 142 -15.76 6.10 6.18
C TRP A 142 -15.25 5.81 7.61
N ALA A 143 -14.13 6.38 7.99
CA ALA A 143 -13.62 6.32 9.36
C ALA A 143 -14.32 7.29 10.33
N GLY A 144 -15.28 8.10 9.86
CA GLY A 144 -16.02 9.08 10.67
C GLY A 144 -15.38 10.46 10.71
N VAL A 145 -14.48 10.79 9.79
CA VAL A 145 -13.94 12.16 9.66
C VAL A 145 -14.97 13.04 9.00
N HIS A 146 -15.50 14.01 9.74
CA HIS A 146 -16.36 15.05 9.18
C HIS A 146 -15.59 16.38 9.13
N ILE A 147 -15.31 16.86 7.92
CA ILE A 147 -14.68 18.16 7.73
C ILE A 147 -15.71 19.23 8.11
N SER A 148 -15.43 19.96 9.18
CA SER A 148 -16.25 21.09 9.61
C SER A 148 -15.55 22.40 9.28
N LEU A 149 -16.32 23.38 8.82
CA LEU A 149 -15.82 24.74 8.62
C LEU A 149 -15.52 25.46 9.95
N THR A 150 -16.07 24.97 11.05
CA THR A 150 -15.93 25.53 12.39
C THR A 150 -14.88 24.83 13.26
N HIS A 151 -14.47 23.61 12.89
CA HIS A 151 -13.47 22.83 13.63
C HIS A 151 -12.22 22.62 12.81
N ARG A 152 -11.09 23.04 13.36
CA ARG A 152 -9.77 22.89 12.78
C ARG A 152 -9.13 21.61 13.33
N MET A 153 -8.92 20.60 12.47
CA MET A 153 -8.35 19.31 12.85
C MET A 153 -6.83 19.27 12.60
N ARG A 154 -6.04 19.14 13.65
CA ARG A 154 -4.59 18.98 13.52
C ARG A 154 -4.24 17.55 13.12
N MET A 155 -3.62 17.41 11.95
CA MET A 155 -3.12 16.13 11.46
C MET A 155 -1.61 16.01 11.70
N ALA A 156 -1.12 14.82 12.02
CA ALA A 156 0.29 14.46 11.91
C ALA A 156 0.45 13.25 11.01
N SER A 157 1.47 13.25 10.16
CA SER A 157 1.86 12.08 9.40
C SER A 157 3.30 11.67 9.73
N VAL A 158 3.50 10.38 10.02
CA VAL A 158 4.82 9.77 10.25
C VAL A 158 5.06 8.70 9.19
N ALA A 159 5.57 9.15 8.04
CA ALA A 159 5.71 8.33 6.83
C ALA A 159 6.91 8.82 6.00
N SER A 160 6.99 8.44 4.73
CA SER A 160 7.97 9.03 3.82
C SER A 160 7.65 10.51 3.56
N VAL A 161 8.67 11.35 3.59
CA VAL A 161 8.61 12.77 3.19
C VAL A 161 9.19 13.00 1.80
N SER A 162 9.61 11.94 1.10
CA SER A 162 10.09 12.06 -0.29
C SER A 162 9.03 12.75 -1.16
N PRO A 163 9.40 13.80 -1.90
CA PRO A 163 8.43 14.57 -2.69
C PRO A 163 7.75 13.75 -3.80
N TRP A 164 8.30 12.58 -4.11
CA TRP A 164 7.83 11.71 -5.18
C TRP A 164 6.98 10.53 -4.69
N HIS A 165 6.84 10.35 -3.38
CA HIS A 165 5.98 9.31 -2.83
C HIS A 165 4.53 9.80 -2.72
N MET A 166 3.58 8.93 -3.07
CA MET A 166 2.13 9.22 -3.05
C MET A 166 1.68 9.83 -1.71
N SER A 167 2.02 9.19 -0.58
CA SER A 167 1.64 9.67 0.76
C SER A 167 2.14 11.09 1.04
N SER A 168 3.36 11.41 0.59
CA SER A 168 3.94 12.75 0.74
C SER A 168 3.19 13.80 -0.09
N GLN A 169 2.85 13.48 -1.34
CA GLN A 169 2.14 14.41 -2.23
C GLN A 169 0.68 14.61 -1.80
N VAL A 170 0.00 13.54 -1.40
CA VAL A 170 -1.36 13.60 -0.84
C VAL A 170 -1.38 14.50 0.40
N GLY A 171 -0.52 14.23 1.38
CA GLY A 171 -0.43 15.03 2.59
C GLY A 171 -0.09 16.50 2.33
N ALA A 172 0.77 16.77 1.33
CA ALA A 172 1.12 18.15 0.95
C ALA A 172 -0.03 18.88 0.25
N THR A 173 -0.86 18.16 -0.51
CA THR A 173 -1.98 18.75 -1.25
C THR A 173 -3.19 18.98 -0.34
N LEU A 174 -3.49 18.04 0.57
CA LEU A 174 -4.62 18.12 1.51
C LEU A 174 -4.37 19.07 2.70
N SER A 175 -3.11 19.40 2.99
CA SER A 175 -2.79 20.35 4.06
C SER A 175 -3.43 21.70 3.80
N SER A 176 -4.24 22.15 4.74
CA SER A 176 -5.04 23.38 4.64
C SER A 176 -5.08 24.10 5.99
N TRP A 177 -5.68 25.30 6.00
CA TRP A 177 -5.90 26.03 7.25
C TRP A 177 -6.83 25.25 8.21
N TRP A 178 -7.84 24.54 7.67
CA TRP A 178 -8.75 23.69 8.47
C TRP A 178 -8.13 22.36 8.89
N MET A 179 -7.19 21.86 8.11
CA MET A 179 -6.46 20.62 8.41
C MET A 179 -4.96 20.85 8.29
N PRO A 180 -4.37 21.59 9.25
CA PRO A 180 -2.92 21.79 9.29
C PRO A 180 -2.22 20.48 9.55
N ALA A 181 -1.15 20.20 8.80
CA ALA A 181 -0.44 18.94 8.83
C ALA A 181 1.01 19.10 9.30
N LEU A 182 1.38 18.39 10.35
CA LEU A 182 2.78 18.13 10.71
C LEU A 182 3.24 16.89 9.94
N ARG A 183 4.33 17.01 9.19
CA ARG A 183 4.89 15.89 8.42
C ARG A 183 6.26 15.54 8.95
N LEU A 184 6.42 14.28 9.39
CA LEU A 184 7.63 13.73 9.99
C LEU A 184 8.15 12.58 9.14
N ALA A 185 9.45 12.54 8.89
CA ALA A 185 10.02 11.39 8.22
C ALA A 185 10.06 10.19 9.18
N ALA A 186 9.50 9.06 8.77
CA ALA A 186 9.57 7.84 9.56
C ALA A 186 11.01 7.35 9.79
N SER A 187 11.99 7.89 9.06
CA SER A 187 13.43 7.64 9.24
C SER A 187 14.11 8.52 10.28
N GLU A 188 13.44 9.58 10.77
CA GLU A 188 13.97 10.42 11.85
C GLU A 188 14.14 9.63 13.16
N PRO A 189 15.06 10.07 14.06
CA PRO A 189 15.17 9.47 15.40
C PRO A 189 13.84 9.52 16.15
N ILE A 190 13.46 8.42 16.80
CA ILE A 190 12.15 8.31 17.48
C ILE A 190 11.95 9.40 18.54
N GLY A 191 13.00 9.78 19.28
CA GLY A 191 12.93 10.85 20.28
C GLY A 191 12.54 12.21 19.70
N GLU A 192 13.01 12.54 18.49
CA GLU A 192 12.66 13.78 17.78
C GLU A 192 11.20 13.74 17.30
N ILE A 193 10.77 12.59 16.74
CA ILE A 193 9.37 12.36 16.34
C ILE A 193 8.45 12.55 17.56
N VAL A 194 8.76 11.90 18.68
CA VAL A 194 8.01 11.98 19.95
C VAL A 194 7.92 13.42 20.45
N SER A 195 9.05 14.13 20.50
CA SER A 195 9.09 15.53 20.95
C SER A 195 8.18 16.43 20.11
N ARG A 196 8.25 16.30 18.79
CA ARG A 196 7.43 17.09 17.86
C ARG A 196 5.96 16.74 17.91
N LEU A 197 5.60 15.44 18.06
CA LEU A 197 4.22 15.00 18.24
C LEU A 197 3.63 15.51 19.56
N ASN A 198 4.39 15.46 20.67
CA ASN A 198 3.98 15.99 21.96
C ASN A 198 3.68 17.49 21.91
N ALA A 199 4.50 18.25 21.17
CA ALA A 199 4.28 19.68 20.97
C ALA A 199 3.07 19.97 20.05
N TRP A 200 2.87 19.17 19.00
CA TRP A 200 1.82 19.35 18.01
C TRP A 200 0.44 18.90 18.50
N ARG A 201 0.38 17.81 19.27
CA ARG A 201 -0.85 17.18 19.78
C ARG A 201 -1.87 16.93 18.67
N PRO A 202 -1.60 15.99 17.76
CA PRO A 202 -2.49 15.70 16.64
C PRO A 202 -3.82 15.10 17.11
N GLU A 203 -4.89 15.46 16.41
CA GLU A 203 -6.23 14.87 16.54
C GLU A 203 -6.38 13.69 15.56
N MET A 204 -5.62 13.74 14.44
CA MET A 204 -5.50 12.66 13.48
C MET A 204 -4.03 12.28 13.30
N LEU A 205 -3.74 10.99 13.42
CA LEU A 205 -2.42 10.42 13.19
C LEU A 205 -2.46 9.49 11.98
N VAL A 206 -1.60 9.73 10.99
CA VAL A 206 -1.39 8.85 9.83
C VAL A 206 0.02 8.29 9.90
N ALA A 207 0.20 6.98 9.89
CA ALA A 207 1.52 6.37 10.01
C ALA A 207 1.63 5.07 9.20
N TYR A 208 2.86 4.64 8.90
CA TYR A 208 3.10 3.25 8.54
C TYR A 208 2.69 2.33 9.69
N ALA A 209 2.23 1.11 9.38
CA ALA A 209 1.78 0.18 10.42
C ALA A 209 2.88 -0.12 11.45
N SER A 210 4.14 -0.27 11.01
CA SER A 210 5.30 -0.44 11.89
C SER A 210 5.55 0.79 12.78
N MET A 211 5.39 1.99 12.23
CA MET A 211 5.52 3.23 13.00
C MET A 211 4.39 3.44 13.99
N ALA A 212 3.15 3.09 13.63
CA ALA A 212 2.03 3.13 14.57
C ALA A 212 2.30 2.22 15.79
N ARG A 213 2.91 1.05 15.59
CA ARG A 213 3.34 0.17 16.69
C ARG A 213 4.40 0.83 17.57
N VAL A 214 5.47 1.38 16.97
CA VAL A 214 6.54 2.08 17.71
C VAL A 214 5.97 3.24 18.54
N LEU A 215 5.11 4.06 17.92
CA LEU A 215 4.47 5.19 18.62
C LEU A 215 3.52 4.73 19.74
N ALA A 216 2.82 3.60 19.56
CA ALA A 216 2.01 3.02 20.62
C ALA A 216 2.87 2.58 21.83
N GLU A 217 4.03 1.98 21.57
CA GLU A 217 4.98 1.62 22.65
C GLU A 217 5.53 2.88 23.37
N GLU A 218 5.84 3.95 22.64
CA GLU A 218 6.26 5.23 23.23
C GLU A 218 5.16 5.85 24.10
N GLN A 219 3.90 5.74 23.66
CA GLN A 219 2.73 6.20 24.44
C GLN A 219 2.53 5.38 25.72
N LEU A 220 2.59 4.05 25.62
CA LEU A 220 2.45 3.15 26.78
C LEU A 220 3.60 3.31 27.77
N ALA A 221 4.79 3.64 27.29
CA ALA A 221 5.94 3.96 28.14
C ALA A 221 5.92 5.37 28.74
N GLY A 222 4.90 6.18 28.44
CA GLY A 222 4.73 7.55 28.94
C GLY A 222 5.69 8.59 28.32
N ARG A 223 6.45 8.25 27.30
CA ARG A 223 7.33 9.20 26.58
C ARG A 223 6.57 10.00 25.54
N LEU A 224 5.62 9.37 24.83
CA LEU A 224 4.64 10.05 23.98
C LEU A 224 3.38 10.33 24.81
N ASN A 225 2.79 11.52 24.64
CA ASN A 225 1.55 11.93 25.30
C ASN A 225 0.65 12.68 24.32
N ILE A 226 0.01 11.92 23.43
CA ILE A 226 -0.96 12.42 22.46
C ILE A 226 -2.27 11.64 22.57
N HIS A 227 -3.37 12.26 22.14
CA HIS A 227 -4.71 11.66 22.16
C HIS A 227 -5.40 11.85 20.82
N PRO A 228 -4.90 11.19 19.75
CA PRO A 228 -5.56 11.25 18.46
C PRO A 228 -6.91 10.54 18.53
N HIS A 229 -7.94 11.16 17.98
CA HIS A 229 -9.27 10.54 17.85
C HIS A 229 -9.33 9.56 16.69
N LEU A 230 -8.42 9.75 15.71
CA LEU A 230 -8.37 8.99 14.49
C LEU A 230 -6.92 8.59 14.20
N ILE A 231 -6.72 7.32 13.95
CA ILE A 231 -5.42 6.76 13.57
C ILE A 231 -5.61 6.00 12.26
N PHE A 232 -4.80 6.33 11.28
CA PHE A 232 -4.77 5.62 10.00
C PHE A 232 -3.42 4.96 9.79
N THR A 233 -3.46 3.72 9.31
CA THR A 233 -2.27 3.00 8.87
C THR A 233 -2.36 2.65 7.39
N SER A 234 -1.23 2.68 6.72
CA SER A 234 -1.14 2.34 5.29
C SER A 234 0.24 1.87 4.90
N SER A 235 0.38 1.40 3.67
CA SER A 235 1.66 1.04 3.01
C SER A 235 2.40 -0.16 3.57
N GLU A 236 1.95 -0.76 4.64
CA GLU A 236 2.46 -1.98 5.27
C GLU A 236 1.28 -2.78 5.81
N VAL A 237 1.46 -4.08 6.01
CA VAL A 237 0.41 -4.92 6.60
C VAL A 237 0.15 -4.52 8.04
N LEU A 238 -1.09 -4.18 8.35
CA LEU A 238 -1.53 -3.90 9.72
C LEU A 238 -1.82 -5.20 10.46
N THR A 239 -0.91 -5.59 11.35
CA THR A 239 -1.03 -6.83 12.14
C THR A 239 -2.02 -6.69 13.28
N GLN A 240 -2.57 -7.81 13.75
CA GLN A 240 -3.46 -7.82 14.92
C GLN A 240 -2.75 -7.31 16.19
N GLU A 241 -1.46 -7.60 16.33
CA GLU A 241 -0.68 -7.09 17.46
C GLU A 241 -0.52 -5.56 17.39
N THR A 242 -0.28 -5.00 16.23
CA THR A 242 -0.24 -3.53 16.06
C THR A 242 -1.60 -2.90 16.39
N ARG A 243 -2.73 -3.52 15.97
CA ARG A 243 -4.07 -3.08 16.34
C ARG A 243 -4.25 -3.07 17.88
N ARG A 244 -3.90 -4.18 18.51
CA ARG A 244 -4.02 -4.35 19.97
C ARG A 244 -3.17 -3.33 20.73
N ARG A 245 -1.93 -3.08 20.31
CA ARG A 245 -1.05 -2.10 20.95
C ARG A 245 -1.56 -0.67 20.79
N ALA A 246 -2.04 -0.32 19.61
CA ALA A 246 -2.64 0.99 19.36
C ALA A 246 -3.91 1.19 20.21
N GLU A 247 -4.76 0.16 20.32
CA GLU A 247 -5.97 0.19 21.16
C GLU A 247 -5.62 0.35 22.65
N GLN A 248 -4.59 -0.34 23.13
CA GLN A 248 -4.09 -0.16 24.50
C GLN A 248 -3.54 1.26 24.74
N ALA A 249 -2.86 1.83 23.74
CA ALA A 249 -2.22 3.14 23.86
C ALA A 249 -3.21 4.30 23.78
N TRP A 250 -4.24 4.20 22.93
CA TRP A 250 -5.14 5.32 22.61
C TRP A 250 -6.64 5.03 22.78
N GLY A 251 -7.00 3.80 23.20
CA GLY A 251 -8.40 3.40 23.46
C GLY A 251 -9.17 2.92 22.22
N HIS A 252 -8.56 2.93 21.05
CA HIS A 252 -9.18 2.45 19.81
C HIS A 252 -8.11 1.95 18.81
N PRO A 253 -8.44 0.94 17.99
CA PRO A 253 -7.53 0.45 16.97
C PRO A 253 -7.45 1.42 15.76
N PRO A 254 -6.35 1.40 14.99
CA PRO A 254 -6.24 2.16 13.75
C PRO A 254 -7.25 1.72 12.70
N PHE A 255 -7.57 2.63 11.76
CA PHE A 255 -8.19 2.32 10.49
C PHE A 255 -7.12 1.93 9.47
N ASP A 256 -7.38 0.88 8.72
CA ASP A 256 -6.46 0.36 7.72
C ASP A 256 -6.84 0.86 6.32
N GLN A 257 -5.85 1.42 5.61
CA GLN A 257 -5.98 1.86 4.22
C GLN A 257 -5.02 1.04 3.35
N TYR A 258 -5.55 0.41 2.33
CA TYR A 258 -4.79 -0.31 1.34
C TYR A 258 -4.80 0.46 0.02
N GLY A 259 -3.63 0.89 -0.41
CA GLY A 259 -3.46 1.67 -1.62
C GLY A 259 -2.11 1.40 -2.30
N ALA A 260 -2.02 1.84 -3.53
CA ALA A 260 -0.82 1.74 -4.36
C ALA A 260 -0.47 3.08 -5.00
N THR A 261 0.83 3.32 -5.22
CA THR A 261 1.34 4.52 -5.90
C THR A 261 0.72 4.70 -7.29
N GLU A 262 0.30 3.62 -7.88
CA GLU A 262 -0.27 3.47 -9.22
C GLU A 262 -1.66 4.08 -9.36
N VAL A 263 -2.48 3.98 -8.30
CA VAL A 263 -3.92 4.26 -8.39
C VAL A 263 -4.52 5.03 -7.20
N GLY A 264 -3.76 5.26 -6.14
CA GLY A 264 -4.26 5.80 -4.87
C GLY A 264 -4.84 4.71 -3.97
N ASP A 265 -5.90 5.00 -3.21
CA ASP A 265 -6.54 3.99 -2.36
C ASP A 265 -7.29 2.94 -3.20
N ILE A 266 -7.10 1.68 -2.84
CA ILE A 266 -7.77 0.51 -3.43
C ILE A 266 -8.88 0.02 -2.52
N ALA A 267 -8.64 0.01 -1.22
CA ALA A 267 -9.61 -0.36 -0.20
C ALA A 267 -9.37 0.39 1.11
N ALA A 268 -10.42 0.67 1.85
CA ALA A 268 -10.35 1.36 3.13
C ALA A 268 -11.35 0.78 4.13
N GLU A 269 -10.98 0.84 5.40
CA GLU A 269 -11.79 0.33 6.50
C GLU A 269 -12.92 1.29 6.86
N HIS A 270 -14.14 0.73 7.01
CA HIS A 270 -15.34 1.47 7.38
C HIS A 270 -15.61 1.38 8.89
N SER A 271 -15.99 2.50 9.53
CA SER A 271 -16.13 2.59 10.99
C SER A 271 -17.17 1.66 11.59
N VAL A 272 -18.26 1.38 10.86
CA VAL A 272 -19.37 0.57 11.38
C VAL A 272 -19.02 -0.93 11.38
N CYS A 273 -18.53 -1.46 10.26
CA CYS A 273 -18.28 -2.89 10.10
C CYS A 273 -16.82 -3.30 10.36
N ARG A 274 -15.92 -2.34 10.38
CA ARG A 274 -14.47 -2.57 10.52
C ARG A 274 -13.88 -3.49 9.43
N HIS A 275 -14.58 -3.60 8.29
CA HIS A 275 -14.07 -4.26 7.09
C HIS A 275 -13.52 -3.23 6.10
N ARG A 276 -12.53 -3.65 5.31
CA ARG A 276 -12.00 -2.86 4.20
C ARG A 276 -12.86 -3.08 2.97
N HIS A 277 -13.50 -2.04 2.48
CA HIS A 277 -14.25 -2.07 1.22
C HIS A 277 -13.38 -1.57 0.08
N THR A 278 -13.42 -2.28 -1.04
CA THR A 278 -12.74 -1.87 -2.28
C THR A 278 -13.43 -0.66 -2.91
N LEU A 279 -12.69 0.18 -3.60
CA LEU A 279 -13.23 1.38 -4.26
C LEU A 279 -13.65 1.06 -5.71
N GLU A 280 -14.64 0.17 -5.87
CA GLU A 280 -15.03 -0.41 -7.16
C GLU A 280 -15.64 0.59 -8.15
N ASP A 281 -16.07 1.75 -7.71
CA ASP A 281 -16.52 2.84 -8.57
C ASP A 281 -15.35 3.62 -9.21
N LEU A 282 -14.14 3.44 -8.70
CA LEU A 282 -12.91 4.01 -9.23
C LEU A 282 -12.00 2.95 -9.89
N LEU A 283 -12.08 1.71 -9.44
CA LEU A 283 -11.17 0.63 -9.83
C LEU A 283 -11.95 -0.65 -10.13
N ILE A 284 -11.39 -1.49 -11.00
CA ILE A 284 -11.72 -2.93 -11.03
C ILE A 284 -10.54 -3.65 -10.43
N VAL A 285 -10.81 -4.54 -9.49
CA VAL A 285 -9.81 -5.41 -8.85
C VAL A 285 -10.08 -6.86 -9.21
N GLU A 286 -9.03 -7.59 -9.61
CA GLU A 286 -9.09 -9.01 -9.94
C GLU A 286 -8.03 -9.73 -9.10
N VAL A 287 -8.45 -10.62 -8.20
CA VAL A 287 -7.54 -11.48 -7.43
C VAL A 287 -7.22 -12.71 -8.28
N VAL A 288 -5.93 -12.96 -8.52
CA VAL A 288 -5.49 -13.99 -9.46
C VAL A 288 -4.36 -14.86 -8.87
N ASP A 289 -4.21 -16.06 -9.44
CA ASP A 289 -3.09 -16.96 -9.16
C ASP A 289 -1.80 -16.52 -9.93
N GLU A 290 -0.72 -17.27 -9.77
CA GLU A 290 0.57 -17.03 -10.45
C GLU A 290 0.46 -17.03 -12.00
N ARG A 291 -0.57 -17.67 -12.54
CA ARG A 291 -0.84 -17.75 -13.99
C ARG A 291 -1.91 -16.77 -14.45
N HIS A 292 -2.24 -15.78 -13.60
CA HIS A 292 -3.27 -14.75 -13.84
C HIS A 292 -4.69 -15.31 -14.03
N ARG A 293 -4.98 -16.49 -13.51
CA ARG A 293 -6.34 -17.06 -13.50
C ARG A 293 -7.09 -16.55 -12.27
N PRO A 294 -8.39 -16.22 -12.39
CA PRO A 294 -9.18 -15.75 -11.25
C PRO A 294 -9.17 -16.73 -10.08
N VAL A 295 -9.07 -16.19 -8.87
CA VAL A 295 -9.16 -16.94 -7.61
C VAL A 295 -10.55 -16.70 -7.01
N PRO A 296 -11.26 -17.74 -6.53
CA PRO A 296 -12.56 -17.58 -5.91
C PRO A 296 -12.52 -16.66 -4.67
N PRO A 297 -13.61 -15.92 -4.37
CA PRO A 297 -13.74 -15.23 -3.10
C PRO A 297 -13.53 -16.19 -1.91
N GLY A 298 -12.88 -15.71 -0.85
CA GLY A 298 -12.50 -16.50 0.33
C GLY A 298 -11.13 -17.16 0.24
N GLU A 299 -10.49 -17.16 -0.92
CA GLU A 299 -9.14 -17.68 -1.12
C GLU A 299 -8.13 -16.55 -1.37
N TYR A 300 -6.88 -16.77 -0.97
CA TYR A 300 -5.80 -15.83 -1.28
C TYR A 300 -5.29 -16.04 -2.72
N GLY A 301 -5.24 -14.94 -3.47
CA GLY A 301 -4.50 -14.94 -4.72
C GLY A 301 -3.02 -14.67 -4.52
N ALA A 302 -2.24 -14.98 -5.54
CA ALA A 302 -0.82 -14.67 -5.58
C ALA A 302 -0.57 -13.21 -5.97
N LYS A 303 -1.49 -12.62 -6.75
CA LYS A 303 -1.36 -11.26 -7.30
C LYS A 303 -2.71 -10.56 -7.34
N LEU A 304 -2.66 -9.24 -7.37
CA LEU A 304 -3.81 -8.38 -7.58
C LEU A 304 -3.65 -7.65 -8.91
N LEU A 305 -4.63 -7.76 -9.80
CA LEU A 305 -4.68 -6.92 -10.99
C LEU A 305 -5.61 -5.75 -10.75
N VAL A 306 -5.17 -4.55 -11.12
CA VAL A 306 -5.98 -3.34 -11.00
C VAL A 306 -6.21 -2.70 -12.36
N THR A 307 -7.47 -2.29 -12.60
CA THR A 307 -7.82 -1.45 -13.75
C THR A 307 -8.35 -0.13 -13.20
N SER A 308 -7.64 0.97 -13.48
CA SER A 308 -8.01 2.30 -13.02
C SER A 308 -9.01 2.94 -13.98
N LEU A 309 -10.27 3.03 -13.57
CA LEU A 309 -11.36 3.54 -14.41
C LEU A 309 -11.25 5.04 -14.73
N PHE A 310 -10.41 5.78 -14.02
CA PHE A 310 -10.22 7.22 -14.19
C PHE A 310 -8.90 7.62 -14.86
N SER A 311 -7.89 6.75 -14.92
CA SER A 311 -6.57 7.07 -15.50
C SER A 311 -6.64 7.18 -17.01
N ARG A 312 -6.29 8.35 -17.54
CA ARG A 312 -6.26 8.67 -18.97
C ARG A 312 -4.87 9.07 -19.44
N THR A 313 -4.10 9.75 -18.59
CA THR A 313 -2.70 10.15 -18.87
C THR A 313 -1.83 8.92 -19.07
N GLN A 314 -1.93 7.97 -18.16
CA GLN A 314 -1.23 6.70 -18.18
C GLN A 314 -2.25 5.59 -17.87
N PRO A 315 -3.02 5.11 -18.86
CA PRO A 315 -4.04 4.11 -18.61
C PRO A 315 -3.45 2.84 -17.99
N LEU A 316 -4.09 2.35 -16.94
CA LEU A 316 -3.73 1.09 -16.29
C LEU A 316 -4.90 0.12 -16.44
N ILE A 317 -4.76 -0.87 -17.32
CA ILE A 317 -5.75 -1.92 -17.59
C ILE A 317 -5.12 -3.26 -17.26
N ARG A 318 -5.65 -3.97 -16.27
CA ARG A 318 -5.11 -5.22 -15.71
C ARG A 318 -3.63 -5.08 -15.32
N TYR A 319 -3.31 -3.97 -14.64
CA TYR A 319 -1.96 -3.75 -14.14
C TYR A 319 -1.68 -4.63 -12.92
N GLU A 320 -0.55 -5.34 -12.95
CA GLU A 320 -0.15 -6.30 -11.94
C GLU A 320 0.47 -5.63 -10.71
N LEU A 321 -0.12 -5.88 -9.54
CA LEU A 321 0.46 -5.64 -8.23
C LEU A 321 0.85 -6.97 -7.60
N ASN A 322 2.07 -7.04 -7.07
CA ASN A 322 2.62 -8.24 -6.42
C ASN A 322 2.12 -8.39 -4.98
N ASP A 323 0.84 -8.12 -4.74
CA ASP A 323 0.22 -8.21 -3.42
C ASP A 323 -0.68 -9.46 -3.35
N SER A 324 -0.42 -10.34 -2.37
CA SER A 324 -1.28 -11.47 -2.06
C SER A 324 -2.44 -11.00 -1.20
N VAL A 325 -3.64 -11.04 -1.76
CA VAL A 325 -4.86 -10.56 -1.08
C VAL A 325 -5.99 -11.57 -1.21
N ARG A 326 -7.03 -11.38 -0.37
CA ARG A 326 -8.25 -12.19 -0.39
C ARG A 326 -9.48 -11.29 -0.38
N LEU A 327 -10.37 -11.48 -1.36
CA LEU A 327 -11.69 -10.87 -1.33
C LEU A 327 -12.67 -11.72 -0.52
N GLY A 328 -13.61 -11.08 0.16
CA GLY A 328 -14.66 -11.75 0.91
C GLY A 328 -15.66 -12.44 0.00
N ALA A 329 -16.22 -13.55 0.50
CA ALA A 329 -17.27 -14.31 -0.19
C ALA A 329 -18.68 -13.70 -0.02
N ALA A 330 -18.89 -12.82 0.97
CA ALA A 330 -20.19 -12.25 1.33
C ALA A 330 -20.16 -10.72 1.34
N GLN A 331 -21.31 -10.12 1.02
CA GLN A 331 -21.53 -8.69 1.25
C GLN A 331 -21.70 -8.43 2.75
N ASP A 332 -21.25 -7.27 3.20
CA ASP A 332 -21.36 -6.86 4.59
C ASP A 332 -22.75 -6.26 4.92
N SER A 333 -23.06 -6.30 6.23
CA SER A 333 -24.26 -5.67 6.80
C SER A 333 -24.19 -4.14 6.90
N CYS A 334 -23.05 -3.51 6.54
CA CYS A 334 -22.90 -2.05 6.61
C CYS A 334 -23.64 -1.28 5.50
N GLY A 335 -24.19 -1.97 4.50
CA GLY A 335 -24.99 -1.39 3.42
C GLY A 335 -24.18 -0.82 2.25
N LEU A 336 -22.85 -0.83 2.29
CA LEU A 336 -22.03 -0.42 1.15
C LEU A 336 -22.11 -1.44 0.00
N PRO A 337 -22.18 -0.98 -1.27
CA PRO A 337 -22.29 -1.88 -2.43
C PRO A 337 -20.96 -2.54 -2.81
N PHE A 338 -19.87 -2.19 -2.14
CA PHE A 338 -18.51 -2.56 -2.51
C PHE A 338 -18.06 -3.89 -1.91
N ALA A 339 -17.27 -4.64 -2.65
CA ALA A 339 -16.69 -5.90 -2.18
C ALA A 339 -15.76 -5.67 -0.98
N ILE A 340 -15.63 -6.69 -0.15
CA ILE A 340 -14.76 -6.67 1.05
C ILE A 340 -13.39 -7.21 0.68
N LEU A 341 -12.34 -6.50 1.05
CA LEU A 341 -10.97 -6.99 1.05
C LEU A 341 -10.65 -7.55 2.45
N GLU A 342 -10.85 -8.86 2.62
CA GLU A 342 -10.73 -9.51 3.94
C GLU A 342 -9.30 -9.62 4.44
N GLY A 343 -8.36 -9.94 3.55
CA GLY A 343 -6.99 -10.25 3.94
C GLY A 343 -5.93 -9.68 3.00
N ILE A 344 -4.83 -9.26 3.59
CA ILE A 344 -3.59 -8.89 2.90
C ILE A 344 -2.48 -9.68 3.58
N GLN A 345 -1.80 -10.56 2.83
CA GLN A 345 -0.68 -11.35 3.36
C GLN A 345 0.66 -10.63 3.25
N GLY A 346 0.75 -9.66 2.35
CA GLY A 346 1.98 -8.97 1.99
C GLY A 346 2.29 -9.14 0.52
N ARG A 347 3.52 -8.84 0.15
CA ARG A 347 3.95 -8.92 -1.24
C ARG A 347 4.53 -10.27 -1.57
N THR A 348 4.35 -10.72 -2.78
CA THR A 348 5.01 -11.93 -3.31
C THR A 348 6.54 -11.82 -3.20
N GLU A 349 7.09 -10.60 -3.22
CA GLU A 349 8.53 -10.33 -3.01
C GLU A 349 9.00 -10.64 -1.57
N ASP A 350 8.08 -10.72 -0.62
CA ASP A 350 8.34 -11.03 0.80
C ASP A 350 8.19 -12.54 1.09
N VAL A 351 7.84 -13.34 0.09
CA VAL A 351 7.80 -14.81 0.19
C VAL A 351 9.22 -15.33 0.23
N LEU A 352 9.52 -16.19 1.21
CA LEU A 352 10.82 -16.85 1.32
C LEU A 352 10.78 -18.21 0.65
N SER A 353 11.66 -18.44 -0.30
CA SER A 353 11.85 -19.78 -0.89
C SER A 353 12.88 -20.55 -0.07
N LEU A 354 12.44 -21.59 0.65
CA LEU A 354 13.26 -22.36 1.59
C LEU A 354 13.39 -23.82 1.12
N PRO A 355 14.52 -24.49 1.42
CA PRO A 355 14.74 -25.86 0.97
C PRO A 355 13.83 -26.83 1.71
N THR A 356 13.32 -27.84 0.98
CA THR A 356 12.67 -29.00 1.56
C THR A 356 13.68 -30.11 1.89
N ALA A 357 13.28 -31.09 2.70
CA ALA A 357 14.13 -32.26 2.98
C ALA A 357 14.49 -33.08 1.73
N ALA A 358 13.70 -32.97 0.65
CA ALA A 358 13.94 -33.64 -0.63
C ALA A 358 14.83 -32.83 -1.59
N GLY A 359 15.36 -31.67 -1.18
CA GLY A 359 16.24 -30.82 -2.00
C GLY A 359 15.48 -29.92 -3.00
N ALA A 360 14.15 -29.95 -3.01
CA ALA A 360 13.32 -28.95 -3.68
C ALA A 360 13.20 -27.68 -2.84
N SER A 361 12.47 -26.65 -3.30
CA SER A 361 12.13 -25.50 -2.49
C SER A 361 10.62 -25.40 -2.26
N VAL A 362 10.25 -24.82 -1.14
CA VAL A 362 8.87 -24.47 -0.77
C VAL A 362 8.78 -22.98 -0.46
N ASP A 363 7.73 -22.34 -0.94
CA ASP A 363 7.49 -20.91 -0.75
C ASP A 363 6.71 -20.66 0.55
N ILE A 364 7.35 -19.92 1.45
CA ILE A 364 6.82 -19.60 2.78
C ILE A 364 6.25 -18.20 2.79
N GLN A 365 4.96 -18.11 3.02
CA GLN A 365 4.24 -16.85 3.09
C GLN A 365 4.59 -16.07 4.38
N PRO A 366 4.63 -14.73 4.34
CA PRO A 366 4.87 -13.87 5.51
C PRO A 366 4.01 -14.21 6.73
N LEU A 367 2.77 -14.64 6.52
CA LEU A 367 1.81 -14.99 7.57
C LEU A 367 2.34 -16.07 8.54
N VAL A 368 3.20 -16.97 8.09
CA VAL A 368 3.81 -18.01 8.95
C VAL A 368 4.64 -17.36 10.06
N PHE A 369 5.39 -16.31 9.72
CA PHE A 369 6.21 -15.56 10.66
C PHE A 369 5.35 -14.69 11.59
N HIS A 370 4.31 -14.07 11.07
CA HIS A 370 3.35 -13.26 11.85
C HIS A 370 2.69 -14.08 12.98
N ARG A 371 2.29 -15.32 12.72
CA ARG A 371 1.67 -16.21 13.73
C ARG A 371 2.56 -16.47 14.95
N ILE A 372 3.87 -16.33 14.79
CA ILE A 372 4.84 -16.59 15.84
C ILE A 372 5.34 -15.29 16.46
N LEU A 373 5.78 -14.37 15.63
CA LEU A 373 6.55 -13.19 16.04
C LEU A 373 5.67 -12.04 16.52
N ASP A 374 4.44 -11.93 16.02
CA ASP A 374 3.50 -10.91 16.49
C ASP A 374 3.04 -11.13 17.95
N LEU A 375 3.13 -12.36 18.42
CA LEU A 375 2.76 -12.71 19.81
C LEU A 375 3.85 -12.38 20.83
N LEU A 376 5.04 -11.99 20.38
CA LEU A 376 6.15 -11.67 21.26
C LEU A 376 5.99 -10.26 21.85
N PRO A 377 6.39 -10.04 23.12
CA PRO A 377 6.35 -8.72 23.77
C PRO A 377 7.55 -7.86 23.30
N VAL A 378 7.69 -7.65 21.99
CA VAL A 378 8.76 -6.87 21.36
C VAL A 378 8.19 -5.68 20.61
N SER A 379 8.94 -4.59 20.51
CA SER A 379 8.51 -3.39 19.78
C SER A 379 8.53 -3.58 18.26
N GLY A 380 9.31 -4.55 17.76
CA GLY A 380 9.39 -4.88 16.35
C GLY A 380 10.16 -6.17 16.11
N TRP A 381 9.96 -6.74 14.92
CA TRP A 381 10.72 -7.88 14.45
C TRP A 381 10.97 -7.79 12.95
N GLN A 382 11.97 -8.51 12.48
CA GLN A 382 12.29 -8.70 11.07
C GLN A 382 12.88 -10.07 10.85
N VAL A 383 12.48 -10.75 9.78
CA VAL A 383 13.09 -12.00 9.32
C VAL A 383 13.89 -11.71 8.06
N ALA A 384 15.17 -12.03 8.06
CA ALA A 384 16.03 -11.95 6.89
C ALA A 384 16.49 -13.35 6.50
N GLN A 385 16.35 -13.69 5.23
CA GLN A 385 16.98 -14.86 4.66
C GLN A 385 18.38 -14.47 4.18
N ASP A 386 19.42 -14.93 4.88
CA ASP A 386 20.81 -14.58 4.61
C ASP A 386 21.47 -15.56 3.62
N ALA A 387 20.95 -16.77 3.56
CA ALA A 387 21.33 -17.83 2.64
C ALA A 387 20.11 -18.72 2.34
N PRO A 388 20.14 -19.60 1.33
CA PRO A 388 19.01 -20.48 1.02
C PRO A 388 18.45 -21.23 2.23
N ASP A 389 19.30 -21.64 3.15
CA ASP A 389 18.99 -22.46 4.34
C ASP A 389 19.19 -21.70 5.66
N ARG A 390 19.32 -20.37 5.65
CA ARG A 390 19.62 -19.60 6.85
C ARG A 390 18.69 -18.40 7.00
N LEU A 391 18.05 -18.32 8.16
CA LEU A 391 17.23 -17.17 8.56
C LEU A 391 17.84 -16.49 9.79
N THR A 392 17.85 -15.17 9.76
CA THR A 392 18.11 -14.33 10.94
C THR A 392 16.83 -13.60 11.32
N VAL A 393 16.39 -13.74 12.57
CA VAL A 393 15.28 -13.01 13.16
C VAL A 393 15.83 -11.91 14.05
N LEU A 394 15.58 -10.66 13.67
CA LEU A 394 15.90 -9.49 14.49
C LEU A 394 14.69 -9.18 15.39
N LEU A 395 14.93 -8.98 16.67
CA LEU A 395 13.92 -8.52 17.64
C LEU A 395 14.35 -7.17 18.21
N SER A 396 13.43 -6.21 18.32
CA SER A 396 13.70 -4.90 18.91
C SER A 396 12.78 -4.59 20.09
N GLY A 397 13.26 -3.76 21.01
CA GLY A 397 12.56 -3.43 22.25
C GLY A 397 12.91 -4.39 23.40
N SER A 398 12.11 -4.38 24.47
CA SER A 398 12.32 -5.27 25.61
C SER A 398 12.05 -6.72 25.19
N SER A 399 13.11 -7.44 24.93
CA SER A 399 13.10 -8.88 24.61
C SER A 399 13.63 -9.71 25.80
N ASP A 400 13.71 -9.09 27.00
CA ASP A 400 14.15 -9.75 28.21
C ASP A 400 13.14 -10.85 28.58
N GLY A 401 13.66 -12.05 28.82
CA GLY A 401 12.83 -13.22 29.11
C GLY A 401 12.37 -14.04 27.89
N ILE A 402 12.74 -13.66 26.65
CA ILE A 402 12.53 -14.53 25.48
C ILE A 402 13.76 -15.42 25.31
N PRO A 403 13.65 -16.75 25.54
CA PRO A 403 14.75 -17.67 25.28
C PRO A 403 14.97 -17.81 23.76
N GLU A 404 16.10 -17.33 23.27
CA GLU A 404 16.44 -17.33 21.84
C GLU A 404 16.39 -18.74 21.22
N SER A 405 16.91 -19.73 21.95
CA SER A 405 16.88 -21.14 21.52
C SER A 405 15.46 -21.70 21.39
N ALA A 406 14.58 -21.38 22.35
CA ALA A 406 13.19 -21.83 22.32
C ALA A 406 12.40 -21.17 21.17
N LEU A 407 12.65 -19.89 20.91
CA LEU A 407 12.05 -19.19 19.76
C LEU A 407 12.55 -19.75 18.44
N ALA A 408 13.87 -19.97 18.31
CA ALA A 408 14.44 -20.57 17.12
C ALA A 408 13.87 -21.98 16.85
N GLN A 409 13.67 -22.77 17.91
CA GLN A 409 13.05 -24.09 17.80
C GLN A 409 11.58 -24.02 17.38
N ARG A 410 10.80 -23.09 17.96
CA ARG A 410 9.41 -22.85 17.59
C ARG A 410 9.29 -22.43 16.13
N MET A 411 10.19 -21.56 15.64
CA MET A 411 10.27 -21.16 14.25
C MET A 411 10.53 -22.36 13.33
N LYS A 412 11.54 -23.18 13.66
CA LYS A 412 11.86 -24.40 12.89
C LYS A 412 10.68 -25.36 12.83
N GLN A 413 9.98 -25.57 13.95
CA GLN A 413 8.79 -26.45 13.98
C GLN A 413 7.67 -25.94 13.08
N ALA A 414 7.38 -24.62 13.12
CA ALA A 414 6.36 -24.04 12.27
C ALA A 414 6.73 -24.14 10.78
N LEU A 415 8.00 -23.89 10.44
CA LEU A 415 8.47 -24.00 9.07
C LEU A 415 8.50 -25.46 8.58
N ALA A 416 8.84 -26.41 9.45
CA ALA A 416 8.77 -27.83 9.14
C ALA A 416 7.31 -28.29 8.85
N ALA A 417 6.32 -27.73 9.54
CA ALA A 417 4.90 -28.00 9.26
C ALA A 417 4.47 -27.49 7.86
N GLU A 418 5.17 -26.49 7.31
CA GLU A 418 4.99 -26.00 5.95
C GLU A 418 5.87 -26.74 4.90
N GLY A 419 6.58 -27.81 5.32
CA GLY A 419 7.39 -28.64 4.43
C GLY A 419 8.86 -28.24 4.30
N VAL A 420 9.34 -27.26 5.08
CA VAL A 420 10.75 -26.86 5.08
C VAL A 420 11.62 -27.96 5.73
N GLY A 421 12.78 -28.24 5.12
CA GLY A 421 13.78 -29.16 5.65
C GLY A 421 14.64 -28.57 6.77
N GLU A 422 15.86 -29.05 6.91
CA GLU A 422 16.80 -28.50 7.89
C GLU A 422 17.12 -27.04 7.56
N LEU A 423 17.03 -26.20 8.59
CA LEU A 423 17.21 -24.76 8.49
C LEU A 423 18.01 -24.22 9.68
N GLN A 424 18.92 -23.29 9.42
CA GLN A 424 19.58 -22.52 10.47
C GLN A 424 18.74 -21.29 10.80
N VAL A 425 18.33 -21.16 12.06
CA VAL A 425 17.59 -19.99 12.55
C VAL A 425 18.38 -19.35 13.67
N SER A 426 18.77 -18.10 13.47
CA SER A 426 19.45 -17.26 14.46
C SER A 426 18.51 -16.16 14.95
N ILE A 427 18.47 -15.96 16.26
CA ILE A 427 17.70 -14.88 16.88
C ILE A 427 18.69 -13.82 17.36
N LEU A 428 18.53 -12.59 16.93
CA LEU A 428 19.37 -11.46 17.31
C LEU A 428 18.54 -10.36 17.93
N LYS A 429 19.03 -9.77 19.01
CA LYS A 429 18.45 -8.59 19.65
C LYS A 429 19.08 -7.33 19.05
N SER A 430 18.24 -6.37 18.71
CA SER A 430 18.65 -5.09 18.14
C SER A 430 17.91 -3.94 18.82
N ALA A 431 18.55 -2.81 18.99
CA ALA A 431 17.89 -1.63 19.53
C ALA A 431 16.75 -1.14 18.63
N VAL A 432 16.90 -1.31 17.31
CA VAL A 432 15.93 -0.88 16.28
C VAL A 432 15.89 -1.88 15.13
N ILE A 433 14.74 -2.00 14.48
CA ILE A 433 14.63 -2.71 13.21
C ILE A 433 15.13 -1.80 12.08
N PRO A 434 16.05 -2.27 11.21
CA PRO A 434 16.57 -1.48 10.09
C PRO A 434 15.46 -1.01 9.16
N LYS A 435 15.49 0.29 8.85
CA LYS A 435 14.56 0.93 7.90
C LYS A 435 15.21 1.04 6.52
N ASN A 436 14.39 0.99 5.48
CA ASN A 436 14.83 1.31 4.12
C ASN A 436 14.88 2.85 3.92
N ALA A 437 15.31 3.30 2.73
CA ALA A 437 15.42 4.72 2.40
C ALA A 437 14.08 5.49 2.49
N SER A 438 12.93 4.81 2.39
CA SER A 438 11.61 5.41 2.55
C SER A 438 11.12 5.44 4.02
N GLY A 439 11.93 4.96 4.96
CA GLY A 439 11.60 4.90 6.39
C GLY A 439 10.73 3.70 6.79
N LYS A 440 10.41 2.79 5.85
CA LYS A 440 9.69 1.54 6.14
C LYS A 440 10.63 0.51 6.74
N SER A 441 10.11 -0.31 7.65
CA SER A 441 10.78 -1.47 8.22
C SER A 441 10.19 -2.74 7.60
N PRO A 442 10.73 -3.26 6.47
CA PRO A 442 10.21 -4.49 5.88
C PRO A 442 10.33 -5.62 6.90
N LEU A 443 9.23 -6.32 7.15
CA LEU A 443 9.21 -7.42 8.12
C LEU A 443 9.93 -8.66 7.60
N ILE A 444 9.93 -8.85 6.29
CA ILE A 444 10.59 -9.98 5.63
C ILE A 444 11.61 -9.46 4.62
N LYS A 445 12.77 -10.10 4.56
CA LYS A 445 13.80 -9.86 3.55
C LYS A 445 14.20 -11.18 2.92
N ALA A 446 13.76 -11.42 1.71
CA ALA A 446 14.12 -12.60 0.94
C ALA A 446 15.59 -12.55 0.47
N TYR A 447 16.24 -13.70 0.44
CA TYR A 447 17.58 -13.87 -0.12
C TYR A 447 17.55 -13.64 -1.63
N ARG A 448 18.35 -12.70 -2.09
CA ARG A 448 18.54 -12.45 -3.53
C ARG A 448 19.92 -12.94 -3.93
N HIS A 449 19.97 -13.95 -4.80
CA HIS A 449 21.23 -14.35 -5.42
C HIS A 449 21.86 -13.14 -6.12
N GLN A 450 23.04 -12.69 -5.68
CA GLN A 450 23.88 -11.76 -6.43
C GLN A 450 24.45 -12.53 -7.65
N GLY A 451 23.65 -12.66 -8.72
CA GLY A 451 24.13 -13.45 -9.86
C GLY A 451 23.15 -13.61 -11.04
N ALA A 452 21.92 -13.15 -10.90
CA ALA A 452 20.98 -13.15 -12.02
C ALA A 452 21.02 -11.80 -12.79
N THR A 453 22.20 -11.44 -13.31
CA THR A 453 22.25 -10.61 -14.53
C THR A 453 21.67 -11.46 -15.65
N SER A 454 20.50 -11.05 -16.13
CA SER A 454 19.79 -11.64 -17.24
C SER A 454 20.73 -11.93 -18.42
N ARG A 455 21.04 -13.19 -18.65
CA ARG A 455 21.33 -13.65 -20.02
C ARG A 455 19.97 -13.95 -20.65
N ILE A 456 19.39 -12.94 -21.28
CA ILE A 456 18.43 -13.14 -22.36
C ILE A 456 19.19 -12.80 -23.62
N GLY A 457 19.56 -13.86 -24.35
CA GLY A 457 19.98 -13.78 -25.75
C GLY A 457 18.75 -13.71 -26.65
#